data_ad2c5417b473105a4f27f21a3afa4153
#
_entry.id   ad2c5417b473105a4f27f21a3afa4153
#
_cell.length_a   1.000
_cell.length_b   1.000
_cell.length_c   1.000
_cell.angle_alpha   90.00
_cell.angle_beta   90.00
_cell.angle_gamma   90.00
#
_symmetry.space_group_name_H-M   'P 1'
#
loop_
_entity.id
_entity.type
_entity.pdbx_description
1 polymer ?
#
loop_
_entity_poly.entity_id
_entity_poly.type
_entity_poly.pdbx_seq_one_letter_code
_entity_poly.pdbx_strand_id
1 'polypeptide(L)'
;MNGKPAQPKRWFRRPLGLAAVALCLGQAIGQAAGKDDLVRFLDGSMLHGELQQVSLGDGVRWSRTDLAQPVDFRPDNLAWIRFEGARPVKRQTEPTVHIRFHNGDEVLGNLIALDGQRVQFSTWFNEQLSAPREVLQSLAFLSPGFRILFEGPTTIAGWKLGRDPKAWKYRDGVFISEGVGVLGRDFGLKGSSRIEFDLQWNGTFSLIVPVYTSALDRFDYRSNSYMFYISRGYVSLQRVQNGAGVRNLGQGQIPDMQTKNRVQVEIRINRDEAEMELYIDRKLVRKWRDTNGFAATGSGMAFFSQLNGPIVRVSNLRVSAWDGHSDPVQLAVNDVSEDMVFLKNRDEVPGKLKSMDGRTVVINSLGADLTIPLERITRVALTRPEARPEAKRPWEVRAHFAGGAAVSFDLQQWEGSTLTGRSRNFGPVTFDSQYIRRLQFNLGTSQKTSDTNAGGAAQLWPWDD
;
A
#
# COMPACT_ATOMS: atom_id res chain seq x y z
N MET A 1 94.45 -25.73 -22.14
CA MET A 1 95.05 -26.93 -21.56
C MET A 1 93.97 -27.51 -20.63
N ASN A 2 93.49 -28.62 -21.04
CA ASN A 2 93.17 -29.82 -20.29
C ASN A 2 92.25 -29.60 -19.08
N GLY A 3 91.18 -30.28 -18.90
CA GLY A 3 90.76 -31.55 -19.36
C GLY A 3 89.36 -31.89 -18.83
N LYS A 4 88.70 -32.70 -19.56
CA LYS A 4 87.49 -33.48 -19.27
C LYS A 4 87.64 -34.41 -18.07
N PRO A 5 86.68 -35.26 -17.79
CA PRO A 5 85.25 -35.28 -17.72
C PRO A 5 84.76 -36.05 -16.44
N ALA A 6 83.50 -36.22 -16.22
CA ALA A 6 82.96 -37.56 -16.05
C ALA A 6 81.57 -37.54 -15.34
N GLN A 7 80.70 -38.27 -15.94
CA GLN A 7 79.40 -38.76 -15.52
C GLN A 7 79.51 -39.79 -14.37
N PRO A 8 78.39 -40.47 -14.06
CA PRO A 8 77.12 -40.20 -13.45
C PRO A 8 76.83 -41.15 -12.27
N LYS A 9 75.81 -40.96 -11.48
CA LYS A 9 75.24 -42.10 -10.71
C LYS A 9 73.80 -41.74 -10.22
N ARG A 10 72.85 -42.45 -10.80
CA ARG A 10 71.97 -43.49 -10.27
C ARG A 10 71.02 -43.03 -9.12
N TRP A 11 69.75 -42.88 -9.51
CA TRP A 11 68.50 -43.53 -9.07
C TRP A 11 68.48 -44.02 -7.60
N PHE A 12 67.61 -43.38 -6.81
CA PHE A 12 66.78 -44.09 -5.86
C PHE A 12 65.35 -43.51 -5.86
N ARG A 13 64.44 -44.34 -6.31
CA ARG A 13 63.00 -44.19 -6.11
C ARG A 13 62.69 -44.37 -4.64
N ARG A 14 61.91 -43.46 -4.04
CA ARG A 14 61.07 -43.74 -2.88
C ARG A 14 59.73 -43.05 -3.04
N PRO A 15 58.65 -43.62 -2.42
CA PRO A 15 57.28 -43.49 -2.95
C PRO A 15 56.55 -42.24 -2.51
N LEU A 16 55.55 -41.88 -3.31
CA LEU A 16 54.55 -40.88 -3.06
C LEU A 16 53.83 -41.13 -1.73
N GLY A 17 54.01 -40.26 -0.76
CA GLY A 17 53.06 -40.06 0.31
C GLY A 17 52.01 -39.07 -0.15
N LEU A 18 50.78 -39.53 -0.43
CA LEU A 18 49.60 -38.71 -0.58
C LEU A 18 49.29 -38.05 0.77
N ALA A 19 49.69 -36.78 0.95
CA ALA A 19 49.14 -35.95 1.97
C ALA A 19 47.82 -35.39 1.45
N ALA A 20 46.71 -35.99 1.87
CA ALA A 20 45.37 -35.44 1.67
C ALA A 20 45.27 -34.17 2.50
N VAL A 21 45.40 -33.00 1.83
CA VAL A 21 45.00 -31.73 2.41
C VAL A 21 43.47 -31.69 2.36
N ALA A 22 42.85 -32.01 3.48
CA ALA A 22 41.43 -31.75 3.70
C ALA A 22 41.23 -30.22 3.74
N LEU A 23 40.85 -29.64 2.59
CA LEU A 23 40.24 -28.31 2.55
C LEU A 23 38.92 -28.42 3.28
N CYS A 24 38.87 -28.05 4.54
CA CYS A 24 37.65 -27.66 5.23
C CYS A 24 37.11 -26.37 4.54
N LEU A 25 36.33 -26.55 3.48
CA LEU A 25 35.41 -25.54 3.04
C LEU A 25 34.41 -25.34 4.17
N GLY A 26 34.71 -24.43 5.07
CA GLY A 26 33.72 -23.84 5.96
C GLY A 26 32.67 -23.17 5.09
N GLN A 27 31.62 -23.89 4.76
CA GLN A 27 30.38 -23.26 4.33
C GLN A 27 29.96 -22.40 5.51
N ALA A 28 30.22 -21.10 5.41
CA ALA A 28 29.48 -20.12 6.13
C ALA A 28 28.02 -20.30 5.68
N ILE A 29 27.27 -21.08 6.43
CA ILE A 29 25.82 -21.06 6.40
C ILE A 29 25.50 -19.64 6.85
N GLY A 30 25.39 -18.72 5.88
CA GLY A 30 24.70 -17.47 6.08
C GLY A 30 23.32 -17.86 6.58
N GLN A 31 23.07 -17.71 7.87
CA GLN A 31 21.72 -17.72 8.40
C GLN A 31 20.98 -16.67 7.57
N ALA A 32 20.19 -17.12 6.62
CA ALA A 32 19.15 -16.28 6.03
C ALA A 32 18.40 -15.72 7.25
N ALA A 33 18.46 -14.42 7.43
CA ALA A 33 17.65 -13.75 8.44
C ALA A 33 16.21 -14.27 8.22
N GLY A 34 15.69 -15.02 9.19
CA GLY A 34 14.37 -15.63 9.09
C GLY A 34 13.38 -14.52 8.78
N LYS A 35 12.42 -14.80 7.93
CA LYS A 35 11.32 -13.87 7.68
C LYS A 35 10.66 -13.59 9.02
N ASP A 36 10.49 -12.31 9.36
CA ASP A 36 9.84 -11.88 10.59
C ASP A 36 8.39 -11.48 10.29
N ASP A 37 7.62 -12.46 9.81
CA ASP A 37 6.18 -12.29 9.59
C ASP A 37 5.48 -12.03 10.92
N LEU A 38 4.34 -11.36 10.87
CA LEU A 38 3.58 -11.02 12.07
C LEU A 38 2.15 -11.54 11.94
N VAL A 39 1.73 -12.37 12.89
CA VAL A 39 0.31 -12.76 13.03
C VAL A 39 -0.34 -11.93 14.14
N ARG A 40 -1.58 -11.48 13.89
CA ARG A 40 -2.45 -10.85 14.89
C ARG A 40 -3.69 -11.67 15.08
N PHE A 41 -4.09 -11.80 16.33
CA PHE A 41 -5.30 -12.50 16.75
C PHE A 41 -6.46 -11.51 16.98
N LEU A 42 -7.69 -12.02 17.04
CA LEU A 42 -8.89 -11.21 17.26
C LEU A 42 -8.94 -10.55 18.64
N ASP A 43 -8.23 -11.11 19.63
CA ASP A 43 -8.08 -10.52 20.96
C ASP A 43 -7.04 -9.36 21.00
N GLY A 44 -6.39 -9.09 19.87
CA GLY A 44 -5.39 -8.05 19.72
C GLY A 44 -3.96 -8.50 20.03
N SER A 45 -3.74 -9.72 20.52
CA SER A 45 -2.40 -10.27 20.72
C SER A 45 -1.67 -10.46 19.39
N MET A 46 -0.33 -10.42 19.43
CA MET A 46 0.53 -10.51 18.24
C MET A 46 1.69 -11.46 18.48
N LEU A 47 2.10 -12.16 17.43
CA LEU A 47 3.21 -13.09 17.48
C LEU A 47 4.08 -12.94 16.23
N HIS A 48 5.36 -12.69 16.42
CA HIS A 48 6.37 -12.73 15.35
C HIS A 48 6.76 -14.16 15.02
N GLY A 49 7.16 -14.42 13.77
CA GLY A 49 7.60 -15.73 13.31
C GLY A 49 7.54 -15.87 11.81
N GLU A 50 7.29 -17.07 11.34
CA GLU A 50 7.20 -17.39 9.92
C GLU A 50 6.00 -18.30 9.64
N LEU A 51 5.19 -17.92 8.65
CA LEU A 51 4.14 -18.78 8.11
C LEU A 51 4.77 -19.92 7.32
N GLN A 52 4.53 -21.15 7.75
CA GLN A 52 5.04 -22.36 7.09
C GLN A 52 4.06 -22.91 6.08
N GLN A 53 2.80 -23.06 6.48
CA GLN A 53 1.77 -23.72 5.69
C GLN A 53 0.38 -23.28 6.15
N VAL A 54 -0.58 -23.33 5.22
CA VAL A 54 -2.01 -23.27 5.54
C VAL A 54 -2.70 -24.43 4.86
N SER A 55 -3.50 -25.18 5.63
CA SER A 55 -4.39 -26.21 5.12
C SER A 55 -5.75 -26.17 5.81
N LEU A 56 -6.79 -26.59 5.10
CA LEU A 56 -8.17 -26.62 5.67
C LEU A 56 -8.30 -27.57 6.86
N GLY A 57 -7.48 -28.62 6.92
CA GLY A 57 -7.53 -29.63 8.00
C GLY A 57 -6.70 -29.25 9.22
N ASP A 58 -5.47 -28.77 8.99
CA ASP A 58 -4.48 -28.55 10.05
C ASP A 58 -4.48 -27.11 10.59
N GLY A 59 -5.01 -26.18 9.80
CA GLY A 59 -5.02 -24.77 10.17
C GLY A 59 -3.84 -23.97 9.59
N VAL A 60 -3.37 -22.96 10.34
CA VAL A 60 -2.26 -22.08 9.98
C VAL A 60 -1.04 -22.50 10.79
N ARG A 61 -0.07 -23.12 10.14
CA ARG A 61 1.19 -23.56 10.74
C ARG A 61 2.20 -22.44 10.82
N TRP A 62 2.65 -22.17 12.05
CA TRP A 62 3.53 -21.06 12.39
C TRP A 62 4.80 -21.53 13.10
N SER A 63 5.96 -21.05 12.69
CA SER A 63 7.23 -21.35 13.34
C SER A 63 7.88 -20.11 13.92
N ARG A 64 8.68 -20.34 14.97
CA ARG A 64 9.58 -19.35 15.59
C ARG A 64 10.86 -20.03 15.99
N THR A 65 11.94 -19.26 16.05
CA THR A 65 13.26 -19.76 16.41
C THR A 65 13.37 -20.20 17.88
N ASP A 66 12.50 -19.69 18.75
CA ASP A 66 12.44 -20.02 20.18
C ASP A 66 11.42 -21.12 20.52
N LEU A 67 10.69 -21.64 19.53
CA LEU A 67 9.79 -22.79 19.71
C LEU A 67 10.48 -24.09 19.31
N ALA A 68 10.31 -25.11 20.13
CA ALA A 68 10.85 -26.44 19.83
C ALA A 68 10.18 -27.10 18.61
N GLN A 69 8.92 -26.75 18.34
CA GLN A 69 8.13 -27.23 17.20
C GLN A 69 7.20 -26.13 16.70
N PRO A 70 6.81 -26.13 15.42
CA PRO A 70 5.78 -25.25 14.90
C PRO A 70 4.46 -25.44 15.66
N VAL A 71 3.66 -24.37 15.71
CA VAL A 71 2.32 -24.37 16.30
C VAL A 71 1.26 -24.17 15.21
N ASP A 72 0.10 -24.78 15.39
CA ASP A 72 -1.02 -24.66 14.48
C ASP A 72 -2.12 -23.77 15.09
N PHE A 73 -2.54 -22.73 14.35
CA PHE A 73 -3.61 -21.81 14.74
C PHE A 73 -4.88 -22.11 13.98
N ARG A 74 -6.03 -22.00 14.65
CA ARG A 74 -7.33 -22.02 13.99
C ARG A 74 -7.61 -20.66 13.34
N PRO A 75 -8.15 -20.62 12.12
CA PRO A 75 -8.39 -19.37 11.39
C PRO A 75 -9.42 -18.45 12.07
N ASP A 76 -10.37 -19.02 12.81
CA ASP A 76 -11.42 -18.28 13.52
C ASP A 76 -10.91 -17.32 14.59
N ASN A 77 -9.68 -17.53 15.07
CA ASN A 77 -9.02 -16.63 16.03
C ASN A 77 -8.10 -15.60 15.38
N LEU A 78 -7.84 -15.71 14.08
CA LEU A 78 -6.90 -14.84 13.38
C LEU A 78 -7.58 -13.57 12.89
N ALA A 79 -6.95 -12.42 13.10
CA ALA A 79 -7.35 -11.17 12.46
C ALA A 79 -6.64 -11.02 11.11
N TRP A 80 -5.33 -11.13 11.12
CA TRP A 80 -4.52 -11.04 9.90
C TRP A 80 -3.10 -11.58 10.10
N ILE A 81 -2.45 -11.91 8.98
CA ILE A 81 -1.01 -12.19 8.89
C ILE A 81 -0.40 -11.14 7.97
N ARG A 82 0.67 -10.47 8.42
CA ARG A 82 1.48 -9.57 7.61
C ARG A 82 2.81 -10.21 7.29
N PHE A 83 3.18 -10.13 6.02
CA PHE A 83 4.41 -10.72 5.50
C PHE A 83 5.49 -9.66 5.37
N GLU A 84 6.65 -9.94 5.93
CA GLU A 84 7.83 -9.11 5.72
C GLU A 84 8.46 -9.46 4.36
N GLY A 85 8.94 -8.41 3.67
CA GLY A 85 9.64 -8.59 2.40
C GLY A 85 8.77 -8.86 1.18
N ALA A 86 7.46 -8.53 1.24
CA ALA A 86 6.62 -8.58 0.04
C ALA A 86 7.26 -7.78 -1.11
N ARG A 87 7.43 -8.44 -2.26
CA ARG A 87 8.10 -7.85 -3.42
C ARG A 87 7.18 -6.91 -4.19
N PRO A 88 7.71 -5.83 -4.77
CA PRO A 88 6.94 -5.03 -5.72
C PRO A 88 6.48 -5.88 -6.89
N VAL A 89 5.24 -5.68 -7.29
CA VAL A 89 4.66 -6.36 -8.46
C VAL A 89 5.37 -5.93 -9.72
N LYS A 90 5.89 -6.90 -10.48
CA LYS A 90 6.40 -6.65 -11.82
C LYS A 90 5.21 -6.66 -12.79
N ARG A 91 4.92 -5.52 -13.38
CA ARG A 91 3.86 -5.38 -14.38
C ARG A 91 4.47 -5.42 -15.78
N GLN A 92 3.83 -6.13 -16.69
CA GLN A 92 4.19 -6.12 -18.10
C GLN A 92 3.66 -4.86 -18.80
N THR A 93 2.48 -4.39 -18.36
CA THR A 93 1.83 -3.18 -18.86
C THR A 93 1.36 -2.32 -17.70
N GLU A 94 1.36 -1.00 -17.90
CA GLU A 94 0.76 -0.08 -16.93
C GLU A 94 -0.77 -0.32 -16.87
N PRO A 95 -1.36 -0.36 -15.67
CA PRO A 95 -2.80 -0.53 -15.54
C PRO A 95 -3.53 0.73 -16.03
N THR A 96 -4.65 0.52 -16.72
CA THR A 96 -5.48 1.61 -17.24
C THR A 96 -6.77 1.82 -16.45
N VAL A 97 -7.11 0.89 -15.56
CA VAL A 97 -8.34 0.94 -14.78
C VAL A 97 -8.14 0.40 -13.36
N HIS A 98 -8.76 1.08 -12.40
CA HIS A 98 -8.98 0.60 -11.04
C HIS A 98 -10.40 0.08 -10.94
N ILE A 99 -10.55 -1.20 -10.69
CA ILE A 99 -11.82 -1.93 -10.65
C ILE A 99 -12.16 -2.20 -9.20
N ARG A 100 -13.37 -1.83 -8.77
CA ARG A 100 -13.90 -2.12 -7.43
C ARG A 100 -15.13 -2.99 -7.50
N PHE A 101 -15.25 -3.89 -6.54
CA PHE A 101 -16.36 -4.83 -6.41
C PHE A 101 -17.15 -4.56 -5.13
N HIS A 102 -18.43 -4.92 -5.12
CA HIS A 102 -19.33 -4.66 -3.99
C HIS A 102 -18.92 -5.36 -2.69
N ASN A 103 -18.17 -6.46 -2.77
CA ASN A 103 -17.63 -7.14 -1.60
C ASN A 103 -16.38 -6.45 -1.00
N GLY A 104 -15.94 -5.33 -1.61
CA GLY A 104 -14.75 -4.57 -1.20
C GLY A 104 -13.43 -5.06 -1.82
N ASP A 105 -13.47 -6.02 -2.74
CA ASP A 105 -12.31 -6.36 -3.55
C ASP A 105 -11.97 -5.21 -4.49
N GLU A 106 -10.68 -5.05 -4.77
CA GLU A 106 -10.21 -4.06 -5.73
C GLU A 106 -8.97 -4.57 -6.47
N VAL A 107 -8.89 -4.25 -7.76
CA VAL A 107 -7.77 -4.63 -8.61
C VAL A 107 -7.38 -3.50 -9.56
N LEU A 108 -6.09 -3.42 -9.85
CA LEU A 108 -5.56 -2.58 -10.93
C LEU A 108 -5.28 -3.45 -12.15
N GLY A 109 -5.82 -3.06 -13.29
CA GLY A 109 -5.70 -3.87 -14.50
C GLY A 109 -5.99 -3.10 -15.78
N ASN A 110 -6.22 -3.84 -16.84
CA ASN A 110 -6.61 -3.30 -18.15
C ASN A 110 -7.96 -3.88 -18.54
N LEU A 111 -8.94 -3.01 -18.78
CA LEU A 111 -10.25 -3.41 -19.23
C LEU A 111 -10.15 -4.01 -20.63
N ILE A 112 -10.75 -5.18 -20.83
CA ILE A 112 -10.91 -5.83 -22.13
C ILE A 112 -12.30 -5.54 -22.67
N ALA A 113 -13.33 -5.89 -21.91
CA ALA A 113 -14.73 -5.66 -22.28
C ALA A 113 -15.65 -5.68 -21.06
N LEU A 114 -16.79 -5.02 -21.18
CA LEU A 114 -17.93 -5.16 -20.29
C LEU A 114 -19.20 -5.20 -21.14
N ASP A 115 -20.04 -6.18 -20.85
CA ASP A 115 -21.36 -6.33 -21.48
C ASP A 115 -22.49 -6.38 -20.44
N GLY A 116 -23.66 -6.82 -20.82
CA GLY A 116 -24.81 -6.95 -19.93
C GLY A 116 -24.66 -7.99 -18.84
N GLN A 117 -23.71 -8.92 -18.94
CA GLN A 117 -23.54 -10.05 -18.03
C GLN A 117 -22.21 -10.08 -17.30
N ARG A 118 -21.11 -9.67 -17.96
CA ARG A 118 -19.76 -9.85 -17.44
C ARG A 118 -18.84 -8.66 -17.71
N VAL A 119 -17.86 -8.50 -16.84
CA VAL A 119 -16.67 -7.69 -17.08
C VAL A 119 -15.48 -8.60 -17.32
N GLN A 120 -14.65 -8.26 -18.31
CA GLN A 120 -13.42 -8.96 -18.67
C GLN A 120 -12.26 -7.97 -18.57
N PHE A 121 -11.17 -8.38 -17.94
CA PHE A 121 -10.00 -7.54 -17.73
C PHE A 121 -8.74 -8.40 -17.49
N SER A 122 -7.57 -7.81 -17.70
CA SER A 122 -6.29 -8.42 -17.35
C SER A 122 -5.69 -7.75 -16.11
N THR A 123 -4.92 -8.51 -15.36
CA THR A 123 -4.17 -8.03 -14.20
C THR A 123 -2.73 -8.53 -14.28
N TRP A 124 -1.89 -8.10 -13.35
CA TRP A 124 -0.52 -8.59 -13.26
C TRP A 124 -0.41 -10.08 -12.85
N PHE A 125 -1.43 -10.64 -12.20
CA PHE A 125 -1.45 -12.03 -11.73
C PHE A 125 -2.30 -12.97 -12.61
N ASN A 126 -3.07 -12.40 -13.55
CA ASN A 126 -3.85 -13.20 -14.50
C ASN A 126 -4.12 -12.38 -15.76
N GLU A 127 -3.78 -12.94 -16.91
CA GLU A 127 -3.93 -12.28 -18.19
C GLU A 127 -5.38 -12.11 -18.64
N GLN A 128 -6.29 -12.94 -18.13
CA GLN A 128 -7.71 -12.87 -18.48
C GLN A 128 -8.60 -13.27 -17.29
N LEU A 129 -9.10 -12.28 -16.58
CA LEU A 129 -10.10 -12.45 -15.54
C LEU A 129 -11.49 -12.07 -16.06
N SER A 130 -12.49 -12.74 -15.53
CA SER A 130 -13.89 -12.44 -15.80
C SER A 130 -14.70 -12.48 -14.52
N ALA A 131 -15.51 -11.46 -14.30
CA ALA A 131 -16.44 -11.42 -13.17
C ALA A 131 -17.86 -11.12 -13.65
N PRO A 132 -18.92 -11.58 -12.94
CA PRO A 132 -20.28 -11.16 -13.20
C PRO A 132 -20.41 -9.62 -13.10
N ARG A 133 -21.17 -9.00 -13.99
CA ARG A 133 -21.39 -7.55 -13.93
C ARG A 133 -22.01 -7.11 -12.61
N GLU A 134 -22.91 -7.90 -12.05
CA GLU A 134 -23.66 -7.60 -10.83
C GLU A 134 -22.78 -7.43 -9.59
N VAL A 135 -21.58 -8.00 -9.57
CA VAL A 135 -20.63 -7.84 -8.44
C VAL A 135 -19.75 -6.60 -8.59
N LEU A 136 -19.79 -5.95 -9.76
CA LEU A 136 -18.96 -4.78 -10.07
C LEU A 136 -19.60 -3.52 -9.48
N GLN A 137 -18.79 -2.76 -8.71
CA GLN A 137 -19.20 -1.50 -8.11
C GLN A 137 -18.81 -0.29 -8.97
N SER A 138 -17.56 -0.24 -9.40
CA SER A 138 -17.07 0.87 -10.21
C SER A 138 -15.79 0.56 -10.99
N LEU A 139 -15.58 1.32 -12.03
CA LEU A 139 -14.39 1.36 -12.87
C LEU A 139 -13.87 2.79 -12.88
N ALA A 140 -12.69 3.05 -12.32
CA ALA A 140 -12.02 4.35 -12.39
C ALA A 140 -10.87 4.27 -13.39
N PHE A 141 -10.92 5.09 -14.44
CA PHE A 141 -9.91 5.10 -15.48
C PHE A 141 -8.68 5.86 -15.00
N LEU A 142 -7.54 5.20 -15.10
CA LEU A 142 -6.26 5.74 -14.68
C LEU A 142 -5.66 6.54 -15.84
N SER A 143 -5.02 7.62 -15.50
CA SER A 143 -4.36 8.46 -16.51
C SER A 143 -3.14 7.78 -17.09
N PRO A 144 -2.78 8.07 -18.35
CA PRO A 144 -1.53 7.66 -18.91
C PRO A 144 -0.36 8.02 -17.99
N GLY A 145 0.49 7.05 -17.67
CA GLY A 145 1.61 7.25 -16.74
C GLY A 145 1.27 7.10 -15.25
N PHE A 146 0.05 6.67 -14.91
CA PHE A 146 -0.24 6.25 -13.53
C PHE A 146 0.75 5.17 -13.11
N ARG A 147 1.38 5.37 -11.97
CA ARG A 147 2.24 4.37 -11.34
C ARG A 147 2.30 4.60 -9.84
N ILE A 148 2.40 3.52 -9.13
CA ILE A 148 2.68 3.54 -7.71
C ILE A 148 4.19 3.70 -7.55
N LEU A 149 4.60 4.82 -6.96
CA LEU A 149 6.01 5.16 -6.73
C LEU A 149 6.53 4.50 -5.45
N PHE A 150 5.65 4.36 -4.47
CA PHE A 150 5.98 3.74 -3.18
C PHE A 150 4.73 3.18 -2.50
N GLU A 151 4.92 2.07 -1.82
CA GLU A 151 3.97 1.50 -0.87
C GLU A 151 4.74 0.96 0.33
N GLY A 152 4.29 1.30 1.53
CA GLY A 152 4.96 0.88 2.77
C GLY A 152 4.40 1.55 4.02
N PRO A 153 5.21 1.71 5.06
CA PRO A 153 6.61 1.29 5.13
C PRO A 153 6.79 -0.22 5.30
N THR A 154 7.89 -0.75 4.77
CA THR A 154 8.33 -2.13 5.00
C THR A 154 9.65 -2.18 5.77
N THR A 155 10.35 -1.06 5.85
CA THR A 155 11.62 -0.89 6.56
C THR A 155 11.91 0.61 6.71
N ILE A 156 12.81 0.96 7.61
CA ILE A 156 13.38 2.32 7.70
C ILE A 156 14.58 2.51 6.75
N ALA A 157 15.11 1.43 6.20
CA ALA A 157 16.20 1.50 5.24
C ALA A 157 15.80 2.30 3.99
N GLY A 158 16.69 3.18 3.53
CA GLY A 158 16.41 4.08 2.41
C GLY A 158 15.60 5.34 2.78
N TRP A 159 15.27 5.51 4.05
CA TRP A 159 14.78 6.76 4.61
C TRP A 159 15.92 7.54 5.24
N LYS A 160 15.88 8.85 5.13
CA LYS A 160 16.83 9.76 5.76
C LYS A 160 16.28 10.22 7.09
N LEU A 161 17.03 10.00 8.13
CA LEU A 161 16.73 10.45 9.48
C LEU A 161 17.36 11.80 9.71
N GLY A 162 16.71 12.63 10.50
CA GLY A 162 17.22 13.93 10.91
C GLY A 162 18.42 13.85 11.84
N ARG A 163 18.77 14.99 12.45
CA ARG A 163 19.91 15.10 13.37
C ARG A 163 19.87 14.10 14.52
N ASP A 164 18.68 13.82 15.04
CA ASP A 164 18.45 12.74 16.00
C ASP A 164 17.91 11.50 15.28
N PRO A 165 18.74 10.47 15.05
CA PRO A 165 18.30 9.24 14.39
C PRO A 165 17.33 8.41 15.23
N LYS A 166 17.20 8.70 16.53
CA LYS A 166 16.24 8.02 17.43
C LYS A 166 14.86 8.67 17.41
N ALA A 167 14.71 9.84 16.77
CA ALA A 167 13.44 10.55 16.73
C ALA A 167 12.33 9.78 15.99
N TRP A 168 12.69 8.87 15.12
CA TRP A 168 11.78 7.98 14.43
C TRP A 168 12.26 6.54 14.47
N LYS A 169 11.33 5.62 14.68
CA LYS A 169 11.55 4.17 14.60
C LYS A 169 10.62 3.55 13.56
N TYR A 170 11.09 2.47 12.99
CA TYR A 170 10.24 1.55 12.24
C TYR A 170 9.95 0.34 13.11
N ARG A 171 8.70 -0.03 13.19
CA ARG A 171 8.27 -1.28 13.80
C ARG A 171 7.01 -1.76 13.12
N ASP A 172 7.04 -2.99 12.62
CA ASP A 172 5.84 -3.70 12.18
C ASP A 172 5.00 -2.95 11.14
N GLY A 173 5.65 -2.38 10.11
CA GLY A 173 4.95 -1.64 9.04
C GLY A 173 4.54 -0.23 9.41
N VAL A 174 5.07 0.31 10.52
CA VAL A 174 4.71 1.61 11.04
C VAL A 174 5.95 2.42 11.36
N PHE A 175 5.95 3.67 10.97
CA PHE A 175 6.85 4.67 11.50
C PHE A 175 6.28 5.27 12.78
N ILE A 176 7.05 5.28 13.83
CA ILE A 176 6.67 5.79 15.16
C ILE A 176 7.59 6.95 15.49
N SER A 177 7.03 8.13 15.77
CA SER A 177 7.82 9.23 16.32
C SER A 177 8.16 8.95 17.77
N GLU A 178 9.43 9.09 18.13
CA GLU A 178 9.92 8.99 19.52
C GLU A 178 10.35 10.36 20.06
N GLY A 179 10.47 11.36 19.16
CA GLY A 179 10.89 12.70 19.53
C GLY A 179 10.72 13.70 18.39
N VAL A 180 11.29 14.88 18.63
CA VAL A 180 11.35 15.93 17.60
C VAL A 180 12.35 15.54 16.53
N GLY A 181 11.91 15.36 15.30
CA GLY A 181 12.82 14.97 14.22
C GLY A 181 12.14 14.71 12.90
N VAL A 182 12.97 14.59 11.87
CA VAL A 182 12.57 14.41 10.47
C VAL A 182 12.85 12.98 10.03
N LEU A 183 11.92 12.44 9.25
CA LEU A 183 12.04 11.20 8.51
C LEU A 183 11.61 11.46 7.07
N GLY A 184 12.54 11.42 6.11
CA GLY A 184 12.23 11.77 4.73
C GLY A 184 12.79 10.79 3.72
N ARG A 185 12.18 10.80 2.53
CA ARG A 185 12.57 9.95 1.40
C ARG A 185 12.33 10.66 0.08
N ASP A 186 13.22 10.39 -0.88
CA ASP A 186 13.04 10.77 -2.27
C ASP A 186 12.20 9.73 -2.99
N PHE A 187 11.09 10.16 -3.56
CA PHE A 187 10.17 9.31 -4.35
C PHE A 187 10.27 9.57 -5.85
N GLY A 188 11.11 10.50 -6.27
CA GLY A 188 11.22 10.92 -7.67
C GLY A 188 9.96 11.65 -8.17
N LEU A 189 9.31 12.45 -7.31
CA LEU A 189 8.12 13.23 -7.69
C LEU A 189 8.47 14.22 -8.79
N LYS A 190 7.92 14.04 -9.99
CA LYS A 190 8.19 14.92 -11.15
C LYS A 190 6.96 15.67 -11.64
N GLY A 191 5.82 15.03 -11.65
CA GLY A 191 4.52 15.57 -12.04
C GLY A 191 3.57 15.69 -10.86
N SER A 192 2.29 15.74 -11.12
CA SER A 192 1.25 15.69 -10.09
C SER A 192 1.27 14.37 -9.34
N SER A 193 0.91 14.37 -8.07
CA SER A 193 1.01 13.21 -7.20
C SER A 193 -0.12 13.10 -6.21
N ARG A 194 -0.34 11.86 -5.76
CA ARG A 194 -1.25 11.50 -4.68
C ARG A 194 -0.46 10.77 -3.61
N ILE A 195 -0.62 11.20 -2.36
CA ILE A 195 0.05 10.68 -1.18
C ILE A 195 -1.02 10.29 -0.18
N GLU A 196 -1.04 9.03 0.21
CA GLU A 196 -2.02 8.47 1.14
C GLU A 196 -1.29 7.80 2.29
N PHE A 197 -1.77 7.98 3.51
CA PHE A 197 -1.25 7.28 4.68
C PHE A 197 -2.26 7.29 5.82
N ASP A 198 -2.16 6.31 6.70
CA ASP A 198 -2.86 6.30 7.97
C ASP A 198 -2.04 7.06 9.00
N LEU A 199 -2.67 8.01 9.63
CA LEU A 199 -2.13 8.80 10.73
C LEU A 199 -2.84 8.44 12.03
N GLN A 200 -2.07 7.99 13.02
CA GLN A 200 -2.56 7.73 14.37
C GLN A 200 -1.74 8.53 15.37
N TRP A 201 -2.39 8.98 16.45
CA TRP A 201 -1.73 9.80 17.45
C TRP A 201 -2.24 9.49 18.85
N ASN A 202 -1.44 9.91 19.85
CA ASN A 202 -1.81 9.87 21.26
C ASN A 202 -1.69 11.28 21.85
N GLY A 203 -2.78 11.78 22.44
CA GLY A 203 -2.82 13.13 23.01
C GLY A 203 -2.74 14.24 21.97
N THR A 204 -2.00 15.30 22.28
CA THR A 204 -1.74 16.42 21.36
C THR A 204 -0.57 16.07 20.45
N PHE A 205 -0.71 16.37 19.17
CA PHE A 205 0.38 16.18 18.19
C PHE A 205 0.52 17.38 17.26
N SER A 206 1.68 17.50 16.66
CA SER A 206 1.98 18.42 15.58
C SER A 206 2.90 17.72 14.59
N LEU A 207 2.37 17.47 13.41
CA LEU A 207 3.08 16.83 12.31
C LEU A 207 3.16 17.78 11.13
N ILE A 208 4.37 18.02 10.63
CA ILE A 208 4.54 18.71 9.36
C ILE A 208 4.91 17.69 8.29
N VAL A 209 4.26 17.81 7.14
CA VAL A 209 4.53 16.98 5.96
C VAL A 209 5.03 17.87 4.83
N PRO A 210 6.36 18.08 4.73
CA PRO A 210 6.96 18.73 3.57
C PRO A 210 6.85 17.84 2.34
N VAL A 211 6.38 18.37 1.23
CA VAL A 211 6.24 17.67 -0.05
C VAL A 211 6.96 18.42 -1.17
N TYR A 212 7.43 17.69 -2.18
CA TYR A 212 8.31 18.21 -3.23
C TYR A 212 9.52 18.92 -2.64
N THR A 213 10.09 18.34 -1.58
CA THR A 213 11.27 18.87 -0.89
C THR A 213 12.53 18.10 -1.26
N SER A 214 13.66 18.79 -1.24
CA SER A 214 15.00 18.18 -1.24
C SER A 214 15.58 18.01 0.17
N ALA A 215 14.99 18.68 1.18
CA ALA A 215 15.38 18.59 2.57
C ALA A 215 14.72 17.37 3.21
N LEU A 216 15.40 16.20 3.19
CA LEU A 216 14.85 14.92 3.61
C LEU A 216 15.27 14.53 5.03
N ASP A 217 16.33 15.15 5.56
CA ASP A 217 16.97 14.88 6.85
C ASP A 217 16.89 16.05 7.83
N ARG A 218 16.27 17.15 7.42
CA ARG A 218 16.12 18.36 8.24
C ARG A 218 14.85 19.10 7.92
N PHE A 219 14.38 19.85 8.88
CA PHE A 219 13.38 20.87 8.66
C PHE A 219 14.06 22.14 8.12
N ASP A 220 13.63 22.65 6.98
CA ASP A 220 14.33 23.74 6.29
C ASP A 220 13.34 24.72 5.63
N TYR A 221 13.25 25.92 6.21
CA TYR A 221 12.47 27.04 5.64
C TYR A 221 13.11 27.70 4.41
N ARG A 222 14.26 27.22 3.96
CA ARG A 222 14.91 27.66 2.72
C ARG A 222 14.74 26.69 1.57
N SER A 223 14.08 25.54 1.82
CA SER A 223 13.74 24.61 0.76
C SER A 223 12.63 25.19 -0.11
N ASN A 224 12.64 24.88 -1.40
CA ASN A 224 11.50 25.14 -2.26
C ASN A 224 10.52 23.98 -2.12
N SER A 225 9.50 24.14 -1.28
CA SER A 225 8.57 23.04 -0.93
C SER A 225 7.22 23.57 -0.49
N TYR A 226 6.24 22.68 -0.38
CA TYR A 226 4.99 22.93 0.33
C TYR A 226 4.97 22.14 1.63
N MET A 227 4.46 22.73 2.71
CA MET A 227 4.44 22.12 4.03
C MET A 227 3.01 22.07 4.56
N PHE A 228 2.47 20.86 4.71
CA PHE A 228 1.20 20.63 5.40
C PHE A 228 1.46 20.53 6.89
N TYR A 229 0.92 21.46 7.66
CA TYR A 229 0.92 21.41 9.13
C TYR A 229 -0.36 20.76 9.57
N ILE A 230 -0.29 19.58 10.19
CA ILE A 230 -1.44 18.81 10.63
C ILE A 230 -1.38 18.65 12.14
N SER A 231 -2.44 19.02 12.81
CA SER A 231 -2.61 18.87 14.25
C SER A 231 -4.04 18.43 14.56
N ARG A 232 -4.33 18.14 15.80
CA ARG A 232 -5.67 17.72 16.23
C ARG A 232 -6.70 18.82 15.93
N GLY A 233 -7.49 18.61 14.88
CA GLY A 233 -8.58 19.51 14.48
C GLY A 233 -8.19 20.67 13.54
N TYR A 234 -6.95 20.73 13.11
CA TYR A 234 -6.47 21.88 12.33
C TYR A 234 -5.43 21.47 11.29
N VAL A 235 -5.51 22.09 10.12
CA VAL A 235 -4.48 22.00 9.06
C VAL A 235 -4.17 23.39 8.50
N SER A 236 -2.91 23.65 8.15
CA SER A 236 -2.52 24.77 7.31
C SER A 236 -1.52 24.34 6.24
N LEU A 237 -1.54 25.04 5.12
CA LEU A 237 -0.59 24.86 4.04
C LEU A 237 0.30 26.08 3.92
N GLN A 238 1.61 25.85 3.95
CA GLN A 238 2.61 26.86 3.75
C GLN A 238 3.42 26.59 2.48
N ARG A 239 3.60 27.64 1.67
CA ARG A 239 4.60 27.67 0.61
C ARG A 239 5.91 28.15 1.23
N VAL A 240 6.96 27.39 0.99
CA VAL A 240 8.33 27.75 1.38
C VAL A 240 9.15 27.94 0.12
N GLN A 241 9.78 29.09 -0.02
CA GLN A 241 10.60 29.42 -1.18
C GLN A 241 11.89 30.10 -0.74
N ASN A 242 13.00 29.56 -1.22
CA ASN A 242 14.32 30.17 -0.96
C ASN A 242 14.36 31.60 -1.47
N GLY A 243 14.81 32.54 -0.63
CA GLY A 243 14.88 33.98 -0.95
C GLY A 243 13.55 34.72 -0.84
N ALA A 244 12.38 34.05 -0.87
CA ALA A 244 11.08 34.72 -0.70
C ALA A 244 10.38 34.37 0.64
N GLY A 245 10.98 33.47 1.43
CA GLY A 245 10.49 33.11 2.76
C GLY A 245 9.30 32.15 2.77
N VAL A 246 8.49 32.28 3.81
CA VAL A 246 7.33 31.42 4.07
C VAL A 246 6.04 32.19 3.87
N ARG A 247 5.14 31.65 3.07
CA ARG A 247 3.80 32.21 2.84
C ARG A 247 2.73 31.21 3.24
N ASN A 248 1.83 31.61 4.10
CA ASN A 248 0.65 30.81 4.43
C ASN A 248 -0.36 30.90 3.27
N LEU A 249 -0.74 29.76 2.70
CA LEU A 249 -1.76 29.67 1.65
C LEU A 249 -3.17 29.51 2.21
N GLY A 250 -3.30 29.33 3.51
CA GLY A 250 -4.57 29.22 4.20
C GLY A 250 -4.63 28.01 5.14
N GLN A 251 -5.71 27.97 5.91
CA GLN A 251 -5.93 26.98 6.95
C GLN A 251 -7.31 26.35 6.82
N GLY A 252 -7.48 25.14 7.37
CA GLY A 252 -8.73 24.41 7.44
C GLY A 252 -8.92 23.78 8.82
N GLN A 253 -10.18 23.60 9.21
CA GLN A 253 -10.53 22.86 10.42
C GLN A 253 -10.87 21.42 10.08
N ILE A 254 -10.53 20.49 10.97
CA ILE A 254 -10.79 19.06 10.87
C ILE A 254 -11.50 18.59 12.13
N PRO A 255 -12.81 18.89 12.27
CA PRO A 255 -13.55 18.59 13.51
C PRO A 255 -13.51 17.11 13.90
N ASP A 256 -13.56 16.21 12.91
CA ASP A 256 -13.55 14.77 13.12
C ASP A 256 -12.29 14.29 13.87
N MET A 257 -11.16 14.97 13.74
CA MET A 257 -9.92 14.61 14.45
C MET A 257 -9.95 14.98 15.94
N GLN A 258 -10.90 15.73 16.40
CA GLN A 258 -11.04 16.06 17.84
C GLN A 258 -11.54 14.86 18.66
N THR A 259 -12.34 14.01 18.05
CA THR A 259 -12.96 12.83 18.68
C THR A 259 -12.28 11.51 18.34
N LYS A 260 -11.41 11.52 17.33
CA LYS A 260 -10.67 10.35 16.85
C LYS A 260 -9.21 10.41 17.30
N ASN A 261 -8.55 9.27 17.26
CA ASN A 261 -7.11 9.14 17.43
C ASN A 261 -6.41 8.52 16.21
N ARG A 262 -7.17 8.28 15.14
CA ARG A 262 -6.72 7.75 13.85
C ARG A 262 -7.58 8.30 12.73
N VAL A 263 -6.92 8.59 11.59
CA VAL A 263 -7.57 8.97 10.33
C VAL A 263 -6.75 8.48 9.14
N GLN A 264 -7.40 8.32 8.01
CA GLN A 264 -6.73 8.23 6.72
C GLN A 264 -6.48 9.64 6.19
N VAL A 265 -5.23 9.95 5.85
CA VAL A 265 -4.82 11.22 5.24
C VAL A 265 -4.56 10.98 3.76
N GLU A 266 -5.12 11.82 2.90
CA GLU A 266 -4.82 11.84 1.49
C GLU A 266 -4.49 13.27 1.06
N ILE A 267 -3.32 13.44 0.45
CA ILE A 267 -2.84 14.70 -0.12
C ILE A 267 -2.77 14.53 -1.63
N ARG A 268 -3.47 15.39 -2.37
CA ARG A 268 -3.39 15.47 -3.82
C ARG A 268 -2.74 16.78 -4.23
N ILE A 269 -1.82 16.71 -5.17
CA ILE A 269 -1.05 17.84 -5.64
C ILE A 269 -1.11 17.87 -7.16
N ASN A 270 -1.85 18.83 -7.69
CA ASN A 270 -1.84 19.16 -9.12
C ASN A 270 -0.76 20.21 -9.37
N ARG A 271 0.35 19.74 -9.93
CA ARG A 271 1.51 20.61 -10.18
C ARG A 271 1.25 21.67 -11.24
N ASP A 272 0.51 21.31 -12.28
CA ASP A 272 0.27 22.18 -13.44
C ASP A 272 -0.65 23.36 -13.07
N GLU A 273 -1.66 23.09 -12.24
CA GLU A 273 -2.59 24.10 -11.74
C GLU A 273 -2.13 24.75 -10.43
N ALA A 274 -1.01 24.29 -9.88
CA ALA A 274 -0.51 24.68 -8.54
C ALA A 274 -1.60 24.53 -7.47
N GLU A 275 -2.39 23.45 -7.55
CA GLU A 275 -3.46 23.16 -6.61
C GLU A 275 -3.08 22.01 -5.68
N MET A 276 -3.46 22.13 -4.42
CA MET A 276 -3.26 21.12 -3.39
C MET A 276 -4.58 20.86 -2.67
N GLU A 277 -4.89 19.61 -2.44
CA GLU A 277 -6.10 19.18 -1.75
C GLU A 277 -5.71 18.26 -0.58
N LEU A 278 -6.40 18.41 0.54
CA LEU A 278 -6.30 17.50 1.68
C LEU A 278 -7.65 16.86 1.93
N TYR A 279 -7.61 15.55 2.02
CA TYR A 279 -8.75 14.72 2.43
C TYR A 279 -8.41 14.02 3.74
N ILE A 280 -9.40 13.91 4.63
CA ILE A 280 -9.36 13.13 5.86
C ILE A 280 -10.53 12.15 5.83
N ASP A 281 -10.25 10.86 6.00
CA ASP A 281 -11.24 9.78 5.90
C ASP A 281 -12.08 9.91 4.63
N ARG A 282 -11.41 10.19 3.51
CA ARG A 282 -12.00 10.41 2.17
C ARG A 282 -12.87 11.66 2.01
N LYS A 283 -12.98 12.53 3.03
CA LYS A 283 -13.72 13.80 2.93
C LYS A 283 -12.76 14.93 2.62
N LEU A 284 -13.09 15.76 1.63
CA LEU A 284 -12.31 16.96 1.30
C LEU A 284 -12.37 17.93 2.49
N VAL A 285 -11.21 18.20 3.07
CA VAL A 285 -11.05 19.20 4.14
C VAL A 285 -10.84 20.57 3.54
N ARG A 286 -9.92 20.66 2.59
CA ARG A 286 -9.56 21.95 1.98
C ARG A 286 -8.86 21.76 0.64
N LYS A 287 -9.12 22.73 -0.25
CA LYS A 287 -8.40 22.93 -1.49
C LYS A 287 -7.68 24.28 -1.43
N TRP A 288 -6.42 24.31 -1.80
CA TRP A 288 -5.59 25.53 -1.92
C TRP A 288 -5.10 25.67 -3.35
N ARG A 289 -4.88 26.89 -3.76
CA ARG A 289 -4.23 27.24 -5.03
C ARG A 289 -3.13 28.25 -4.77
N ASP A 290 -1.93 27.97 -5.26
CA ASP A 290 -0.84 28.95 -5.26
C ASP A 290 -0.94 29.80 -6.52
N THR A 291 -1.47 31.02 -6.36
CA THR A 291 -1.69 31.95 -7.46
C THR A 291 -0.40 32.43 -8.13
N ASN A 292 0.76 32.18 -7.49
CA ASN A 292 2.08 32.53 -8.05
C ASN A 292 2.73 31.36 -8.81
N GLY A 293 1.96 30.30 -9.08
CA GLY A 293 2.46 29.08 -9.71
C GLY A 293 3.16 28.13 -8.73
N PHE A 294 3.46 26.93 -9.19
CA PHE A 294 4.05 25.88 -8.37
C PHE A 294 5.52 26.19 -8.04
N ALA A 295 5.82 26.41 -6.76
CA ALA A 295 7.14 26.87 -6.31
C ALA A 295 8.11 25.73 -5.94
N ALA A 296 7.62 24.55 -5.66
CA ALA A 296 8.44 23.46 -5.15
C ALA A 296 9.28 22.79 -6.26
N THR A 297 10.54 22.46 -5.93
CA THR A 297 11.51 21.94 -6.90
C THR A 297 12.11 20.59 -6.52
N GLY A 298 11.88 20.13 -5.29
CA GLY A 298 12.34 18.82 -4.84
C GLY A 298 11.50 17.66 -5.39
N SER A 299 11.94 16.44 -5.13
CA SER A 299 11.29 15.19 -5.58
C SER A 299 10.87 14.26 -4.44
N GLY A 300 11.10 14.67 -3.20
CA GLY A 300 10.81 13.87 -2.02
C GLY A 300 9.74 14.45 -1.12
N MET A 301 9.46 13.72 -0.06
CA MET A 301 8.64 14.17 1.07
C MET A 301 9.27 13.76 2.39
N ALA A 302 8.81 14.38 3.46
CA ALA A 302 9.23 14.02 4.80
C ALA A 302 8.06 14.09 5.81
N PHE A 303 8.26 13.45 6.95
CA PHE A 303 7.46 13.62 8.16
C PHE A 303 8.32 14.31 9.21
N PHE A 304 7.85 15.40 9.76
CA PHE A 304 8.51 16.10 10.85
C PHE A 304 7.59 16.13 12.07
N SER A 305 7.95 15.35 13.09
CA SER A 305 7.32 15.42 14.40
C SER A 305 7.91 16.57 15.21
N GLN A 306 7.04 17.42 15.74
CA GLN A 306 7.46 18.60 16.49
C GLN A 306 7.41 18.41 18.01
N LEU A 307 6.92 17.29 18.50
CA LEU A 307 6.75 17.01 19.91
C LEU A 307 7.56 15.79 20.33
N ASN A 308 8.01 15.77 21.58
CA ASN A 308 8.72 14.64 22.16
C ASN A 308 7.76 13.53 22.58
N GLY A 309 8.23 12.28 22.46
CA GLY A 309 7.53 11.06 22.85
C GLY A 309 6.90 10.30 21.68
N PRO A 310 6.39 9.10 21.93
CA PRO A 310 5.78 8.25 20.90
C PRO A 310 4.35 8.72 20.57
N ILE A 311 4.25 9.91 19.94
CA ILE A 311 2.99 10.64 19.77
C ILE A 311 2.35 10.32 18.43
N VAL A 312 3.16 10.20 17.35
CA VAL A 312 2.65 10.06 15.98
C VAL A 312 3.07 8.71 15.41
N ARG A 313 2.13 8.07 14.70
CA ARG A 313 2.37 6.84 13.94
C ARG A 313 1.87 7.03 12.52
N VAL A 314 2.68 6.57 11.56
CA VAL A 314 2.37 6.62 10.13
C VAL A 314 2.49 5.21 9.57
N SER A 315 1.42 4.74 8.94
CA SER A 315 1.35 3.43 8.28
C SER A 315 0.63 3.52 6.94
N ASN A 316 0.60 2.42 6.18
CA ASN A 316 -0.10 2.30 4.91
C ASN A 316 0.22 3.45 3.93
N LEU A 317 1.47 3.92 3.94
CA LEU A 317 1.92 5.00 3.05
C LEU A 317 1.94 4.52 1.61
N ARG A 318 1.20 5.21 0.76
CA ARG A 318 1.23 5.04 -0.69
C ARG A 318 1.52 6.39 -1.35
N VAL A 319 2.46 6.39 -2.26
CA VAL A 319 2.78 7.54 -3.12
C VAL A 319 2.60 7.10 -4.56
N SER A 320 1.78 7.82 -5.31
CA SER A 320 1.49 7.50 -6.71
C SER A 320 1.53 8.75 -7.59
N ALA A 321 1.82 8.55 -8.88
CA ALA A 321 1.56 9.57 -9.88
C ALA A 321 0.04 9.82 -9.96
N TRP A 322 -0.33 11.06 -10.19
CA TRP A 322 -1.71 11.49 -10.34
C TRP A 322 -1.82 12.42 -11.55
N ASP A 323 -2.96 12.47 -12.21
CA ASP A 323 -3.17 13.26 -13.43
C ASP A 323 -3.62 14.71 -13.17
N GLY A 324 -3.75 15.08 -11.91
CA GLY A 324 -4.26 16.39 -11.54
C GLY A 324 -5.77 16.54 -11.59
N HIS A 325 -6.50 15.53 -12.05
CA HIS A 325 -7.95 15.57 -12.05
C HIS A 325 -8.47 15.06 -10.71
N SER A 326 -9.26 15.85 -10.03
CA SER A 326 -9.98 15.40 -8.84
C SER A 326 -10.93 14.30 -9.28
N ASP A 327 -10.86 13.12 -8.64
CA ASP A 327 -11.95 12.17 -8.74
C ASP A 327 -13.23 12.90 -8.33
N PRO A 328 -14.21 13.10 -9.21
CA PRO A 328 -15.42 13.85 -8.86
C PRO A 328 -16.17 13.19 -7.72
N VAL A 329 -15.74 12.02 -7.28
CA VAL A 329 -16.47 11.31 -6.24
C VAL A 329 -15.57 10.54 -5.32
N GLN A 330 -15.40 11.14 -4.21
CA GLN A 330 -15.64 10.44 -2.97
C GLN A 330 -17.07 10.70 -2.42
N LEU A 331 -18.01 11.02 -3.27
CA LEU A 331 -19.40 10.82 -2.90
C LEU A 331 -19.57 9.34 -2.63
N ALA A 332 -20.14 9.03 -1.47
CA ALA A 332 -20.46 7.67 -1.09
C ALA A 332 -21.14 6.96 -2.26
N VAL A 333 -20.37 6.13 -2.98
CA VAL A 333 -20.82 5.40 -4.18
C VAL A 333 -21.74 4.25 -3.76
N ASN A 334 -22.24 4.27 -2.54
CA ASN A 334 -23.02 3.17 -2.04
C ASN A 334 -24.47 3.15 -2.54
N ASP A 335 -24.96 4.25 -3.15
CA ASP A 335 -26.36 4.34 -3.54
C ASP A 335 -26.57 5.15 -4.81
N VAL A 336 -25.98 4.74 -5.93
CA VAL A 336 -26.48 5.22 -7.23
C VAL A 336 -27.73 4.44 -7.57
N SER A 337 -28.84 5.16 -7.80
CA SER A 337 -30.12 4.58 -8.23
C SER A 337 -30.10 4.02 -9.64
N GLU A 338 -29.13 4.46 -10.45
CA GLU A 338 -28.88 4.03 -11.83
C GLU A 338 -27.38 4.09 -12.13
N ASP A 339 -26.93 3.41 -13.20
CA ASP A 339 -25.53 3.46 -13.60
C ASP A 339 -25.15 4.90 -13.98
N MET A 340 -23.93 5.32 -13.70
CA MET A 340 -23.46 6.68 -13.87
C MET A 340 -22.10 6.72 -14.57
N VAL A 341 -21.98 7.51 -15.62
CA VAL A 341 -20.70 7.80 -16.29
C VAL A 341 -20.26 9.22 -15.94
N PHE A 342 -19.08 9.34 -15.33
CA PHE A 342 -18.46 10.61 -14.94
C PHE A 342 -17.42 11.03 -15.97
N LEU A 343 -17.53 12.26 -16.48
CA LEU A 343 -16.67 12.79 -17.52
C LEU A 343 -15.57 13.70 -16.97
N LYS A 344 -14.50 13.89 -17.71
CA LYS A 344 -13.36 14.76 -17.35
C LYS A 344 -13.76 16.23 -17.24
N ASN A 345 -14.77 16.67 -17.98
CA ASN A 345 -15.33 18.02 -17.90
C ASN A 345 -16.29 18.22 -16.72
N ARG A 346 -16.42 17.20 -15.84
CA ARG A 346 -17.29 17.15 -14.66
C ARG A 346 -18.78 16.92 -14.94
N ASP A 347 -19.15 16.66 -16.19
CA ASP A 347 -20.52 16.22 -16.50
C ASP A 347 -20.75 14.80 -15.99
N GLU A 348 -22.00 14.50 -15.68
CA GLU A 348 -22.49 13.21 -15.23
C GLU A 348 -23.57 12.73 -16.21
N VAL A 349 -23.46 11.50 -16.66
CA VAL A 349 -24.42 10.87 -17.57
C VAL A 349 -25.07 9.69 -16.86
N PRO A 350 -26.28 9.88 -16.33
CA PRO A 350 -27.07 8.80 -15.74
C PRO A 350 -27.71 7.94 -16.81
N GLY A 351 -27.96 6.66 -16.49
CA GLY A 351 -28.66 5.76 -17.39
C GLY A 351 -28.33 4.29 -17.16
N LYS A 352 -28.65 3.45 -18.15
CA LYS A 352 -28.33 2.03 -18.14
C LYS A 352 -27.09 1.77 -19.00
N LEU A 353 -26.00 1.41 -18.37
CA LEU A 353 -24.77 1.02 -19.07
C LEU A 353 -25.03 -0.25 -19.90
N LYS A 354 -24.81 -0.21 -21.21
CA LYS A 354 -24.97 -1.35 -22.10
C LYS A 354 -23.71 -2.15 -22.29
N SER A 355 -22.62 -1.47 -22.67
CA SER A 355 -21.35 -2.11 -22.95
C SER A 355 -20.19 -1.15 -22.81
N MET A 356 -19.01 -1.72 -22.65
CA MET A 356 -17.72 -1.02 -22.71
C MET A 356 -16.71 -1.91 -23.42
N ASP A 357 -15.86 -1.31 -24.19
CA ASP A 357 -14.66 -1.93 -24.77
C ASP A 357 -13.42 -1.11 -24.42
N GLY A 358 -12.29 -1.44 -25.02
CA GLY A 358 -11.03 -0.72 -24.77
C GLY A 358 -11.00 0.73 -25.32
N ARG A 359 -12.10 1.23 -25.94
CA ARG A 359 -12.16 2.56 -26.59
C ARG A 359 -13.37 3.37 -26.21
N THR A 360 -14.52 2.74 -26.01
CA THR A 360 -15.82 3.41 -25.86
C THR A 360 -16.67 2.79 -24.77
N VAL A 361 -17.59 3.61 -24.26
CA VAL A 361 -18.68 3.24 -23.36
C VAL A 361 -19.99 3.53 -24.06
N VAL A 362 -20.93 2.59 -24.03
CA VAL A 362 -22.29 2.77 -24.51
C VAL A 362 -23.23 2.76 -23.32
N ILE A 363 -23.93 3.89 -23.11
CA ILE A 363 -24.92 4.06 -22.05
C ILE A 363 -26.27 4.52 -22.66
N ASN A 364 -27.35 3.89 -22.23
CA ASN A 364 -28.69 4.35 -22.58
C ASN A 364 -29.15 5.38 -21.56
N SER A 365 -29.20 6.64 -21.96
CA SER A 365 -29.65 7.76 -21.15
C SER A 365 -30.87 8.39 -21.76
N LEU A 366 -31.94 8.56 -20.97
CA LEU A 366 -33.22 9.13 -21.44
C LEU A 366 -33.79 8.46 -22.69
N GLY A 367 -33.56 7.15 -22.83
CA GLY A 367 -34.05 6.36 -23.97
C GLY A 367 -33.17 6.38 -25.23
N ALA A 368 -32.08 7.16 -25.23
CA ALA A 368 -31.13 7.23 -26.34
C ALA A 368 -29.79 6.54 -25.95
N ASP A 369 -29.17 5.85 -26.90
CA ASP A 369 -27.87 5.26 -26.74
C ASP A 369 -26.77 6.30 -27.03
N LEU A 370 -25.99 6.62 -26.00
CA LEU A 370 -24.85 7.52 -26.10
C LEU A 370 -23.57 6.70 -26.14
N THR A 371 -22.74 6.96 -27.16
CA THR A 371 -21.37 6.37 -27.23
C THR A 371 -20.36 7.42 -26.82
N ILE A 372 -19.65 7.14 -25.76
CA ILE A 372 -18.70 8.06 -25.12
C ILE A 372 -17.28 7.47 -25.21
N PRO A 373 -16.30 8.19 -25.81
CA PRO A 373 -14.91 7.74 -25.82
C PRO A 373 -14.34 7.62 -24.40
N LEU A 374 -13.61 6.54 -24.12
CA LEU A 374 -13.00 6.29 -22.80
C LEU A 374 -12.07 7.42 -22.35
N GLU A 375 -11.39 8.07 -23.29
CA GLU A 375 -10.50 9.21 -23.00
C GLU A 375 -11.21 10.40 -22.35
N ARG A 376 -12.54 10.49 -22.48
CA ARG A 376 -13.38 11.52 -21.85
C ARG A 376 -13.90 11.12 -20.47
N ILE A 377 -13.76 9.87 -20.09
CA ILE A 377 -14.34 9.30 -18.88
C ILE A 377 -13.31 9.26 -17.77
N THR A 378 -13.71 9.63 -16.57
CA THR A 378 -12.91 9.45 -15.35
C THR A 378 -13.33 8.20 -14.60
N ARG A 379 -14.65 7.92 -14.59
CA ARG A 379 -15.18 6.79 -13.83
C ARG A 379 -16.55 6.36 -14.37
N VAL A 380 -16.85 5.08 -14.15
CA VAL A 380 -18.20 4.51 -14.27
C VAL A 380 -18.56 3.91 -12.92
N ALA A 381 -19.74 4.26 -12.39
CA ALA A 381 -20.33 3.64 -11.21
C ALA A 381 -21.55 2.84 -11.63
N LEU A 382 -21.71 1.65 -11.02
CA LEU A 382 -22.82 0.77 -11.33
C LEU A 382 -23.75 0.64 -10.13
N THR A 383 -25.03 0.46 -10.44
CA THR A 383 -26.05 0.20 -9.42
C THR A 383 -25.75 -1.08 -8.67
N ARG A 384 -26.02 -1.05 -7.38
CA ARG A 384 -25.92 -2.24 -6.54
C ARG A 384 -27.21 -3.05 -6.68
N PRO A 385 -27.15 -4.33 -7.06
CA PRO A 385 -28.29 -5.22 -6.89
C PRO A 385 -28.68 -5.30 -5.42
N GLU A 386 -29.95 -5.60 -5.13
CA GLU A 386 -30.39 -5.83 -3.74
C GLU A 386 -29.45 -6.79 -3.03
N ALA A 387 -28.91 -6.34 -1.90
CA ALA A 387 -27.94 -7.09 -1.15
C ALA A 387 -28.59 -8.34 -0.54
N ARG A 388 -28.19 -9.52 -0.97
CA ARG A 388 -28.47 -10.75 -0.24
C ARG A 388 -27.45 -10.90 0.88
N PRO A 389 -27.88 -11.10 2.15
CA PRO A 389 -26.96 -11.39 3.23
C PRO A 389 -26.15 -12.66 2.87
N GLU A 390 -24.87 -12.53 2.78
CA GLU A 390 -23.99 -13.67 2.52
C GLU A 390 -23.53 -14.30 3.83
N ALA A 391 -23.55 -15.64 3.89
CA ALA A 391 -23.06 -16.38 5.03
C ALA A 391 -21.54 -16.16 5.17
N LYS A 392 -21.09 -15.86 6.40
CA LYS A 392 -19.67 -15.80 6.75
C LYS A 392 -19.04 -17.18 6.56
N ARG A 393 -17.84 -17.22 5.99
CA ARG A 393 -17.06 -18.45 5.80
C ARG A 393 -15.74 -18.31 6.56
N PRO A 394 -15.41 -19.25 7.46
CA PRO A 394 -14.21 -19.15 8.31
C PRO A 394 -12.89 -19.02 7.52
N TRP A 395 -12.84 -19.66 6.34
CA TRP A 395 -11.68 -19.66 5.46
C TRP A 395 -11.74 -18.60 4.35
N GLU A 396 -12.76 -17.75 4.35
CA GLU A 396 -12.78 -16.61 3.45
C GLU A 396 -11.79 -15.56 3.95
N VAL A 397 -10.76 -15.35 3.18
CA VAL A 397 -9.67 -14.41 3.47
C VAL A 397 -9.62 -13.32 2.42
N ARG A 398 -9.02 -12.18 2.77
CA ARG A 398 -8.67 -11.14 1.80
C ARG A 398 -7.16 -10.98 1.75
N ALA A 399 -6.58 -11.24 0.59
CA ALA A 399 -5.17 -10.97 0.34
C ALA A 399 -4.99 -9.54 -0.18
N HIS A 400 -4.14 -8.79 0.50
CA HIS A 400 -3.68 -7.47 0.07
C HIS A 400 -2.31 -7.61 -0.57
N PHE A 401 -2.20 -7.21 -1.83
CA PHE A 401 -0.99 -7.36 -2.63
C PHE A 401 -0.16 -6.09 -2.67
N ALA A 402 1.14 -6.23 -2.84
CA ALA A 402 1.99 -5.16 -3.30
C ALA A 402 1.48 -4.69 -4.68
N GLY A 403 1.31 -3.38 -4.87
CA GLY A 403 0.76 -2.84 -6.11
C GLY A 403 -0.74 -2.58 -6.08
N GLY A 404 -1.39 -2.63 -4.92
CA GLY A 404 -2.70 -2.04 -4.68
C GLY A 404 -3.89 -2.89 -5.13
N ALA A 405 -3.78 -4.22 -5.15
CA ALA A 405 -4.91 -5.12 -5.28
C ALA A 405 -5.30 -5.71 -3.93
N ALA A 406 -6.59 -5.94 -3.74
CA ALA A 406 -7.15 -6.69 -2.61
C ALA A 406 -8.19 -7.66 -3.15
N VAL A 407 -8.02 -8.94 -2.91
CA VAL A 407 -8.88 -10.01 -3.44
C VAL A 407 -9.32 -10.94 -2.33
N SER A 408 -10.64 -11.16 -2.24
CA SER A 408 -11.24 -12.11 -1.28
C SER A 408 -11.48 -13.46 -1.95
N PHE A 409 -11.15 -14.52 -1.25
CA PHE A 409 -11.34 -15.90 -1.70
C PHE A 409 -11.41 -16.87 -0.53
N ASP A 410 -12.08 -18.02 -0.73
CA ASP A 410 -12.00 -19.16 0.17
C ASP A 410 -10.61 -19.78 0.00
N LEU A 411 -9.76 -19.64 1.02
CA LEU A 411 -8.39 -20.18 1.03
C LEU A 411 -8.44 -21.70 1.12
N GLN A 412 -7.83 -22.38 0.16
CA GLN A 412 -7.80 -23.84 0.10
C GLN A 412 -6.44 -24.39 0.55
N GLN A 413 -5.36 -23.80 0.06
CA GLN A 413 -4.02 -24.28 0.35
C GLN A 413 -2.99 -23.15 0.19
N TRP A 414 -2.00 -23.19 1.06
CA TRP A 414 -0.76 -22.43 0.92
C TRP A 414 0.41 -23.38 1.09
N GLU A 415 1.19 -23.55 0.04
CA GLU A 415 2.36 -24.41 0.04
C GLU A 415 3.52 -23.71 -0.70
N GLY A 416 4.64 -23.56 0.01
CA GLY A 416 5.80 -22.83 -0.51
C GLY A 416 5.45 -21.40 -0.91
N SER A 417 5.65 -21.08 -2.19
CA SER A 417 5.31 -19.76 -2.75
C SER A 417 3.92 -19.69 -3.39
N THR A 418 3.14 -20.77 -3.36
CA THR A 418 1.86 -20.84 -4.05
C THR A 418 0.69 -20.82 -3.07
N LEU A 419 -0.23 -19.91 -3.33
CA LEU A 419 -1.50 -19.77 -2.63
C LEU A 419 -2.64 -20.07 -3.60
N THR A 420 -3.51 -21.02 -3.25
CA THR A 420 -4.68 -21.38 -4.06
C THR A 420 -5.98 -21.20 -3.29
N GLY A 421 -7.03 -20.88 -4.03
CA GLY A 421 -8.35 -20.71 -3.45
C GLY A 421 -9.44 -20.49 -4.50
N ARG A 422 -10.62 -20.12 -4.03
CA ARG A 422 -11.77 -19.85 -4.87
C ARG A 422 -12.40 -18.50 -4.52
N SER A 423 -12.26 -17.54 -5.40
CA SER A 423 -12.91 -16.23 -5.27
C SER A 423 -14.36 -16.32 -5.74
N ARG A 424 -15.25 -15.60 -5.06
CA ARG A 424 -16.65 -15.43 -5.50
C ARG A 424 -16.75 -14.63 -6.79
N ASN A 425 -15.88 -13.64 -6.95
CA ASN A 425 -15.86 -12.77 -8.12
C ASN A 425 -15.21 -13.43 -9.34
N PHE A 426 -14.13 -14.21 -9.11
CA PHE A 426 -13.23 -14.65 -10.19
C PHE A 426 -13.19 -16.18 -10.38
N GLY A 427 -13.83 -16.98 -9.52
CA GLY A 427 -13.71 -18.42 -9.53
C GLY A 427 -12.38 -18.91 -8.95
N PRO A 428 -11.78 -20.00 -9.48
CA PRO A 428 -10.48 -20.49 -9.01
C PRO A 428 -9.40 -19.43 -9.18
N VAL A 429 -8.57 -19.23 -8.15
CA VAL A 429 -7.46 -18.27 -8.14
C VAL A 429 -6.19 -18.93 -7.62
N THR A 430 -5.07 -18.51 -8.19
CA THR A 430 -3.73 -18.91 -7.76
C THR A 430 -2.86 -17.67 -7.69
N PHE A 431 -2.15 -17.50 -6.58
CA PHE A 431 -1.29 -16.35 -6.36
C PHE A 431 0.11 -16.79 -5.94
N ASP A 432 1.11 -16.00 -6.32
CA ASP A 432 2.44 -16.12 -5.76
C ASP A 432 2.51 -15.30 -4.46
N SER A 433 2.79 -16.00 -3.35
CA SER A 433 2.80 -15.44 -2.01
C SER A 433 3.83 -14.32 -1.80
N GLN A 434 4.87 -14.27 -2.62
CA GLN A 434 5.89 -13.21 -2.53
C GLN A 434 5.33 -11.80 -2.76
N TYR A 435 4.16 -11.67 -3.39
CA TYR A 435 3.51 -10.39 -3.65
C TYR A 435 2.45 -10.03 -2.62
N ILE A 436 2.16 -10.94 -1.67
CA ILE A 436 1.17 -10.70 -0.62
C ILE A 436 1.84 -9.93 0.51
N ARG A 437 1.23 -8.84 0.91
CA ARG A 437 1.65 -8.04 2.08
C ARG A 437 0.91 -8.44 3.33
N ARG A 438 -0.37 -8.72 3.18
CA ARG A 438 -1.24 -9.06 4.30
C ARG A 438 -2.32 -10.03 3.85
N LEU A 439 -2.61 -11.00 4.69
CA LEU A 439 -3.74 -11.90 4.56
C LEU A 439 -4.69 -11.64 5.73
N GLN A 440 -5.87 -11.13 5.46
CA GLN A 440 -6.88 -10.81 6.45
C GLN A 440 -7.86 -11.96 6.57
N PHE A 441 -8.16 -12.37 7.81
CA PHE A 441 -9.11 -13.41 8.16
C PHE A 441 -10.38 -12.79 8.75
N ASN A 442 -11.42 -13.58 8.93
CA ASN A 442 -12.67 -13.21 9.59
C ASN A 442 -13.26 -11.89 9.09
N LEU A 443 -13.41 -11.80 7.76
CA LEU A 443 -13.93 -10.62 7.07
C LEU A 443 -15.31 -10.23 7.63
N GLY A 444 -15.50 -8.92 7.90
CA GLY A 444 -16.76 -8.38 8.44
C GLY A 444 -16.99 -8.65 9.94
N THR A 445 -16.00 -9.17 10.64
CA THR A 445 -16.02 -9.18 12.10
C THR A 445 -15.46 -7.84 12.59
N SER A 446 -16.30 -6.99 13.19
CA SER A 446 -15.83 -5.80 13.87
C SER A 446 -14.89 -6.23 14.98
N GLN A 447 -13.61 -5.87 14.87
CA GLN A 447 -12.68 -6.08 15.95
C GLN A 447 -13.23 -5.27 17.14
N LYS A 448 -13.52 -5.94 18.25
CA LYS A 448 -13.84 -5.26 19.48
C LYS A 448 -12.59 -4.45 19.86
N THR A 449 -12.62 -3.15 19.62
CA THR A 449 -11.75 -2.23 20.34
C THR A 449 -12.13 -2.38 21.80
N SER A 450 -11.26 -2.98 22.58
CA SER A 450 -11.39 -2.98 24.02
C SER A 450 -11.11 -1.56 24.50
N ASP A 451 -12.13 -0.71 24.48
CA ASP A 451 -12.18 0.51 25.26
C ASP A 451 -12.38 0.08 26.72
N THR A 452 -11.29 -0.32 27.37
CA THR A 452 -11.23 -0.35 28.82
C THR A 452 -10.28 0.73 29.27
N ASN A 453 -10.85 1.81 29.77
CA ASN A 453 -10.21 2.73 30.70
C ASN A 453 -9.63 1.92 31.86
N ALA A 454 -8.34 1.65 31.84
CA ALA A 454 -7.57 1.24 32.98
C ALA A 454 -6.24 1.97 32.96
N GLY A 455 -6.02 2.78 33.99
CA GLY A 455 -4.83 3.56 34.15
C GLY A 455 -3.57 2.70 34.27
N GLY A 456 -2.48 3.11 33.62
CA GLY A 456 -1.12 2.78 34.02
C GLY A 456 -0.53 1.49 33.49
N ALA A 457 -0.84 1.04 32.28
CA ALA A 457 -0.03 0.05 31.56
C ALA A 457 0.15 0.53 30.13
N ALA A 458 1.31 0.24 29.52
CA ALA A 458 1.61 0.60 28.14
C ALA A 458 0.43 0.25 27.24
N GLN A 459 -0.27 1.27 26.75
CA GLN A 459 -1.42 1.10 25.87
C GLN A 459 -0.97 0.34 24.60
N LEU A 460 -1.36 -0.92 24.52
CA LEU A 460 -1.31 -1.69 23.28
C LEU A 460 -2.22 -0.96 22.29
N TRP A 461 -1.61 -0.40 21.28
CA TRP A 461 -2.32 0.31 20.24
C TRP A 461 -3.10 -0.68 19.39
N PRO A 462 -4.41 -0.47 19.15
CA PRO A 462 -5.12 -1.28 18.19
C PRO A 462 -4.50 -1.03 16.81
N TRP A 463 -3.97 -2.07 16.24
CA TRP A 463 -3.51 -2.08 14.86
C TRP A 463 -4.70 -2.41 13.99
N ASP A 464 -5.02 -1.50 13.08
CA ASP A 464 -5.84 -1.73 11.90
C ASP A 464 -7.28 -2.26 12.06
N ASP A 465 -8.20 -1.41 11.71
CA ASP A 465 -9.45 -1.76 11.02
C ASP A 465 -9.24 -1.65 9.50
#